data_01f6e33f6e506e83bcc7b0b970062c47
#
_entry.id   01f6e33f6e506e83bcc7b0b970062c47
#
_cell.length_a   1.000
_cell.length_b   1.000
_cell.length_c   1.000
_cell.angle_alpha   90.00
_cell.angle_beta   90.00
_cell.angle_gamma   90.00
#
_symmetry.space_group_name_H-M   'P 1'
#
loop_
_entity.id
_entity.type
_entity.pdbx_description
1 polymer ?
#
loop_
_entity_poly.entity_id
_entity_poly.type
_entity_poly.pdbx_seq_one_letter_code
_entity_poly.pdbx_strand_id
1 'polypeptide(L)'
;MVIPAAAQAKTFYWISHGGPADPVWTYFLAGAKQWAKDTGNTVNTSFHNGDVASQQEAVRAALSAKADGIVTTSPDPGSLVEIVKEARAANIPIINFNTPDPKANFNAYVGGDNVTFGKHWAQYLVDKGLVKKGDFVWMPVEVPGATYGVQEEEGIKSVFGPLGITYEITEATLDQAEVINRMVDYLTANKAKVKAIIGLGDLVTGSIKRVFDQVGIKPGEIPVVGWGNSLDTTQEVLNGYVNAGQWQDPQATSYVALSLANMAAGGIPPGFNVITGALYEKDTAGVYDKILSGK
;
A
#
# COMPACT_ATOMS: atom_id res chain seq x y z
N MET A 1 -12.64 41.95 -25.83
CA MET A 1 -12.17 40.56 -25.78
C MET A 1 -11.44 40.38 -24.46
N VAL A 2 -12.04 39.74 -23.46
CA VAL A 2 -11.40 39.49 -22.15
C VAL A 2 -10.55 38.23 -22.34
N ILE A 3 -9.20 38.38 -22.35
CA ILE A 3 -8.28 37.26 -22.32
C ILE A 3 -8.41 36.68 -20.92
N PRO A 4 -8.84 35.42 -20.74
CA PRO A 4 -8.84 34.83 -19.42
C PRO A 4 -7.40 34.80 -18.91
N ALA A 5 -7.18 35.37 -17.71
CA ALA A 5 -5.89 35.23 -17.03
C ALA A 5 -5.57 33.75 -16.92
N ALA A 6 -4.40 33.34 -17.40
CA ALA A 6 -3.94 31.98 -17.20
C ALA A 6 -3.99 31.67 -15.68
N ALA A 7 -4.69 30.62 -15.31
CA ALA A 7 -4.73 30.21 -13.90
C ALA A 7 -3.30 29.98 -13.45
N GLN A 8 -2.88 30.62 -12.36
CA GLN A 8 -1.55 30.45 -11.80
C GLN A 8 -1.37 28.98 -11.40
N ALA A 9 -0.25 28.36 -11.83
CA ALA A 9 0.07 26.99 -11.44
C ALA A 9 0.18 26.89 -9.92
N LYS A 10 -0.52 25.93 -9.34
CA LYS A 10 -0.51 25.64 -7.90
C LYS A 10 0.63 24.70 -7.54
N THR A 11 1.03 24.71 -6.26
CA THR A 11 2.10 23.86 -5.74
C THR A 11 1.55 22.87 -4.71
N PHE A 12 1.69 21.60 -5.02
CA PHE A 12 1.29 20.47 -4.17
C PHE A 12 2.50 19.71 -3.64
N TYR A 13 2.31 19.01 -2.53
CA TYR A 13 3.33 18.14 -1.96
C TYR A 13 2.80 16.70 -1.89
N TRP A 14 3.58 15.77 -2.42
CA TRP A 14 3.35 14.34 -2.33
C TRP A 14 4.43 13.75 -1.41
N ILE A 15 4.03 13.25 -0.24
CA ILE A 15 4.93 12.86 0.85
C ILE A 15 4.61 11.42 1.25
N SER A 16 5.57 10.51 1.07
CA SER A 16 5.39 9.08 1.27
C SER A 16 6.29 8.54 2.36
N HIS A 17 5.76 7.64 3.22
CA HIS A 17 6.57 6.86 4.14
C HIS A 17 7.44 5.82 3.44
N GLY A 18 7.10 5.43 2.21
CA GLY A 18 7.86 4.46 1.44
C GLY A 18 9.23 4.97 0.99
N GLY A 19 9.90 4.17 0.21
CA GLY A 19 11.22 4.47 -0.31
C GLY A 19 11.40 3.99 -1.75
N PRO A 20 12.37 4.54 -2.49
CA PRO A 20 12.60 4.17 -3.88
C PRO A 20 13.16 2.75 -4.06
N ALA A 21 13.59 2.10 -2.98
CA ALA A 21 14.05 0.71 -2.99
C ALA A 21 12.90 -0.31 -3.08
N ASP A 22 11.69 0.10 -2.69
CA ASP A 22 10.48 -0.70 -2.85
C ASP A 22 9.80 -0.32 -4.18
N PRO A 23 9.72 -1.25 -5.15
CA PRO A 23 9.21 -0.98 -6.50
C PRO A 23 7.80 -0.40 -6.55
N VAL A 24 6.92 -0.74 -5.61
CA VAL A 24 5.54 -0.24 -5.61
C VAL A 24 5.47 1.29 -5.56
N TRP A 25 6.42 1.92 -4.86
CA TRP A 25 6.46 3.38 -4.73
C TRP A 25 6.82 4.11 -6.01
N THR A 26 7.46 3.43 -6.96
CA THR A 26 7.71 4.00 -8.30
C THR A 26 6.39 4.18 -9.07
N TYR A 27 5.42 3.28 -8.88
CA TYR A 27 4.10 3.39 -9.50
C TYR A 27 3.26 4.49 -8.85
N PHE A 28 3.27 4.60 -7.51
CA PHE A 28 2.63 5.72 -6.83
C PHE A 28 3.21 7.06 -7.32
N LEU A 29 4.54 7.18 -7.40
CA LEU A 29 5.20 8.38 -7.90
C LEU A 29 4.87 8.66 -9.37
N ALA A 30 4.73 7.64 -10.22
CA ALA A 30 4.33 7.81 -11.61
C ALA A 30 2.95 8.46 -11.73
N GLY A 31 1.99 8.08 -10.88
CA GLY A 31 0.68 8.71 -10.80
C GLY A 31 0.74 10.19 -10.42
N ALA A 32 1.59 10.54 -9.45
CA ALA A 32 1.79 11.94 -9.06
C ALA A 32 2.42 12.77 -10.18
N LYS A 33 3.44 12.23 -10.86
CA LYS A 33 4.08 12.89 -12.01
C LYS A 33 3.13 13.06 -13.19
N GLN A 34 2.30 12.05 -13.48
CA GLN A 34 1.30 12.14 -14.56
C GLN A 34 0.27 13.22 -14.23
N TRP A 35 -0.21 13.30 -12.99
CA TRP A 35 -1.12 14.35 -12.56
C TRP A 35 -0.52 15.76 -12.74
N ALA A 36 0.74 15.94 -12.35
CA ALA A 36 1.44 17.22 -12.54
C ALA A 36 1.51 17.62 -14.01
N LYS A 37 1.83 16.67 -14.90
CA LYS A 37 1.88 16.86 -16.35
C LYS A 37 0.51 17.26 -16.92
N ASP A 38 -0.55 16.57 -16.52
CA ASP A 38 -1.90 16.76 -17.09
C ASP A 38 -2.54 18.08 -16.63
N THR A 39 -2.20 18.53 -15.40
CA THR A 39 -2.79 19.75 -14.82
C THR A 39 -1.93 20.99 -14.99
N GLY A 40 -0.64 20.85 -15.32
CA GLY A 40 0.32 21.95 -15.36
C GLY A 40 0.69 22.48 -13.95
N ASN A 41 0.28 21.82 -12.88
CA ASN A 41 0.63 22.18 -11.52
C ASN A 41 2.01 21.59 -11.12
N THR A 42 2.62 22.17 -10.09
CA THR A 42 3.88 21.65 -9.52
C THR A 42 3.57 20.62 -8.43
N VAL A 43 4.29 19.50 -8.42
CA VAL A 43 4.26 18.53 -7.34
C VAL A 43 5.66 18.30 -6.80
N ASN A 44 5.89 18.70 -5.55
CA ASN A 44 7.11 18.37 -4.81
C ASN A 44 6.95 17.00 -4.17
N THR A 45 7.91 16.10 -4.41
CA THR A 45 7.81 14.69 -3.96
C THR A 45 8.92 14.34 -2.99
N SER A 46 8.62 13.57 -1.94
CA SER A 46 9.62 13.05 -1.00
C SER A 46 9.28 11.66 -0.50
N PHE A 47 10.34 10.90 -0.23
CA PHE A 47 10.32 9.57 0.38
C PHE A 47 11.00 9.61 1.74
N HIS A 48 10.51 8.83 2.69
CA HIS A 48 11.00 8.88 4.07
C HIS A 48 11.43 7.53 4.66
N ASN A 49 11.38 6.42 3.88
CA ASN A 49 11.88 5.10 4.26
C ASN A 49 11.44 4.61 5.66
N GLY A 50 10.18 4.86 6.03
CA GLY A 50 9.64 4.51 7.34
C GLY A 50 10.01 5.48 8.48
N ASP A 51 10.83 6.50 8.23
CA ASP A 51 11.19 7.52 9.23
C ASP A 51 10.03 8.51 9.44
N VAL A 52 9.27 8.29 10.50
CA VAL A 52 8.11 9.10 10.88
C VAL A 52 8.50 10.55 11.18
N ALA A 53 9.63 10.79 11.86
CA ALA A 53 10.08 12.14 12.20
C ALA A 53 10.43 12.94 10.93
N SER A 54 11.18 12.35 10.02
CA SER A 54 11.49 12.93 8.72
C SER A 54 10.23 13.25 7.90
N GLN A 55 9.23 12.33 7.91
CA GLN A 55 7.96 12.55 7.23
C GLN A 55 7.17 13.72 7.86
N GLN A 56 7.11 13.80 9.18
CA GLN A 56 6.47 14.92 9.90
C GLN A 56 7.12 16.26 9.55
N GLU A 57 8.46 16.31 9.49
CA GLU A 57 9.20 17.52 9.10
C GLU A 57 8.87 17.95 7.67
N ALA A 58 8.77 17.00 6.73
CA ALA A 58 8.39 17.28 5.35
C ALA A 58 6.97 17.87 5.24
N VAL A 59 6.00 17.34 6.01
CA VAL A 59 4.64 17.90 6.03
C VAL A 59 4.64 19.32 6.63
N ARG A 60 5.37 19.57 7.73
CA ARG A 60 5.51 20.93 8.30
C ARG A 60 6.21 21.89 7.34
N ALA A 61 7.22 21.44 6.60
CA ALA A 61 7.87 22.24 5.57
C ALA A 61 6.89 22.64 4.47
N ALA A 62 6.03 21.72 4.02
CA ALA A 62 4.98 22.00 3.05
C ALA A 62 3.98 23.04 3.58
N LEU A 63 3.55 22.94 4.86
CA LEU A 63 2.69 23.95 5.52
C LEU A 63 3.36 25.31 5.57
N SER A 64 4.63 25.36 5.98
CA SER A 64 5.42 26.61 6.07
C SER A 64 5.61 27.27 4.69
N ALA A 65 5.73 26.46 3.64
CA ALA A 65 5.80 26.92 2.25
C ALA A 65 4.43 27.36 1.68
N LYS A 66 3.35 27.29 2.48
CA LYS A 66 1.98 27.61 2.07
C LYS A 66 1.54 26.81 0.84
N ALA A 67 1.75 25.50 0.89
CA ALA A 67 1.28 24.59 -0.16
C ALA A 67 -0.19 24.82 -0.50
N ASP A 68 -0.56 24.70 -1.77
CA ASP A 68 -1.96 24.69 -2.19
C ASP A 68 -2.67 23.40 -1.77
N GLY A 69 -1.94 22.33 -1.54
CA GLY A 69 -2.44 21.08 -1.00
C GLY A 69 -1.33 20.08 -0.72
N ILE A 70 -1.62 19.15 0.18
CA ILE A 70 -0.69 18.10 0.60
C ILE A 70 -1.39 16.75 0.43
N VAL A 71 -0.67 15.76 -0.11
CA VAL A 71 -1.08 14.36 -0.07
C VAL A 71 -0.01 13.57 0.66
N THR A 72 -0.38 12.75 1.65
CA THR A 72 0.58 12.00 2.46
C THR A 72 0.02 10.67 2.92
N THR A 73 0.91 9.70 3.13
CA THR A 73 0.60 8.45 3.83
C THR A 73 0.66 8.65 5.34
N SER A 74 0.10 7.73 6.13
CA SER A 74 0.19 7.79 7.61
C SER A 74 0.32 6.37 8.19
N PRO A 75 1.49 5.73 8.08
CA PRO A 75 1.68 4.34 8.50
C PRO A 75 1.71 4.17 10.02
N ASP A 76 2.14 5.19 10.76
CA ASP A 76 2.17 5.18 12.23
C ASP A 76 0.90 5.82 12.79
N PRO A 77 0.03 5.02 13.46
CA PRO A 77 -1.31 5.47 13.87
C PRO A 77 -1.30 6.70 14.77
N GLY A 78 -1.78 7.80 14.26
CA GLY A 78 -1.91 9.05 14.98
C GLY A 78 -0.67 9.95 14.96
N SER A 79 0.40 9.57 14.30
CA SER A 79 1.63 10.37 14.21
C SER A 79 1.43 11.73 13.55
N LEU A 80 0.44 11.84 12.66
CA LEU A 80 0.15 13.09 11.94
C LEU A 80 -1.06 13.87 12.49
N VAL A 81 -1.68 13.47 13.60
CA VAL A 81 -2.91 14.11 14.14
C VAL A 81 -2.75 15.60 14.33
N GLU A 82 -1.68 16.05 15.01
CA GLU A 82 -1.49 17.47 15.27
C GLU A 82 -1.15 18.26 14.00
N ILE A 83 -0.34 17.68 13.11
CA ILE A 83 0.01 18.32 11.83
C ILE A 83 -1.21 18.46 10.92
N VAL A 84 -2.11 17.47 10.92
CA VAL A 84 -3.37 17.54 10.18
C VAL A 84 -4.28 18.66 10.74
N LYS A 85 -4.31 18.83 12.07
CA LYS A 85 -5.03 19.96 12.68
C LYS A 85 -4.43 21.31 12.26
N GLU A 86 -3.09 21.42 12.25
CA GLU A 86 -2.38 22.62 11.78
C GLU A 86 -2.72 22.94 10.31
N ALA A 87 -2.69 21.93 9.43
CA ALA A 87 -3.05 22.06 8.02
C ALA A 87 -4.48 22.57 7.83
N ARG A 88 -5.42 21.99 8.54
CA ARG A 88 -6.84 22.38 8.48
C ARG A 88 -7.07 23.79 9.03
N ALA A 89 -6.39 24.17 10.11
CA ALA A 89 -6.46 25.53 10.66
C ALA A 89 -5.87 26.58 9.69
N ALA A 90 -4.87 26.20 8.91
CA ALA A 90 -4.30 27.03 7.85
C ALA A 90 -5.11 27.02 6.54
N ASN A 91 -6.22 26.27 6.46
CA ASN A 91 -7.00 26.02 5.25
C ASN A 91 -6.19 25.41 4.11
N ILE A 92 -5.15 24.60 4.43
CA ILE A 92 -4.39 23.84 3.47
C ILE A 92 -4.98 22.42 3.40
N PRO A 93 -5.52 22.00 2.25
CA PRO A 93 -6.06 20.66 2.10
C PRO A 93 -4.98 19.60 2.31
N ILE A 94 -5.29 18.62 3.14
CA ILE A 94 -4.41 17.48 3.37
C ILE A 94 -5.18 16.17 3.16
N ILE A 95 -4.79 15.41 2.16
CA ILE A 95 -5.40 14.14 1.76
C ILE A 95 -4.50 12.99 2.19
N ASN A 96 -5.08 11.99 2.81
CA ASN A 96 -4.38 10.75 3.12
C ASN A 96 -4.50 9.77 1.94
N PHE A 97 -3.43 9.04 1.63
CA PHE A 97 -3.48 8.00 0.61
C PHE A 97 -2.74 6.73 1.03
N ASN A 98 -3.04 5.60 0.38
CA ASN A 98 -2.44 4.28 0.58
C ASN A 98 -2.67 3.69 1.97
N THR A 99 -2.23 4.37 3.02
CA THR A 99 -2.26 3.87 4.41
C THR A 99 -3.19 4.73 5.25
N PRO A 100 -4.40 4.25 5.59
CA PRO A 100 -5.39 5.04 6.30
C PRO A 100 -5.02 5.25 7.77
N ASP A 101 -5.28 6.45 8.29
CA ASP A 101 -5.17 6.76 9.72
C ASP A 101 -6.50 7.31 10.24
N PRO A 102 -7.31 6.47 10.90
CA PRO A 102 -8.61 6.91 11.42
C PRO A 102 -8.50 7.89 12.60
N LYS A 103 -7.30 8.05 13.21
CA LYS A 103 -7.08 8.99 14.30
C LYS A 103 -6.89 10.42 13.82
N ALA A 104 -6.39 10.59 12.58
CA ALA A 104 -6.14 11.90 12.00
C ALA A 104 -7.31 12.32 11.11
N ASN A 105 -7.79 13.57 11.30
CA ASN A 105 -8.95 14.10 10.57
C ASN A 105 -8.53 14.70 9.22
N PHE A 106 -8.05 13.87 8.31
CA PHE A 106 -7.75 14.26 6.93
C PHE A 106 -9.00 14.77 6.20
N ASN A 107 -8.82 15.54 5.11
CA ASN A 107 -9.94 15.99 4.29
C ASN A 107 -10.60 14.84 3.52
N ALA A 108 -9.82 13.85 3.12
CA ALA A 108 -10.28 12.60 2.50
C ALA A 108 -9.18 11.53 2.58
N TYR A 109 -9.56 10.29 2.27
CA TYR A 109 -8.66 9.16 2.08
C TYR A 109 -8.84 8.55 0.68
N VAL A 110 -7.73 8.14 0.06
CA VAL A 110 -7.71 7.41 -1.21
C VAL A 110 -6.84 6.17 -1.05
N GLY A 111 -7.42 5.00 -1.18
CA GLY A 111 -6.68 3.75 -1.04
C GLY A 111 -7.57 2.56 -0.70
N GLY A 112 -6.97 1.49 -0.22
CA GLY A 112 -7.69 0.27 0.12
C GLY A 112 -8.37 0.31 1.49
N ASP A 113 -9.33 -0.57 1.67
CA ASP A 113 -9.83 -0.94 2.99
C ASP A 113 -9.04 -2.17 3.47
N ASN A 114 -8.02 -1.94 4.29
CA ASN A 114 -7.09 -2.99 4.70
C ASN A 114 -7.75 -4.07 5.56
N VAL A 115 -8.78 -3.74 6.35
CA VAL A 115 -9.56 -4.75 7.10
C VAL A 115 -10.26 -5.68 6.11
N THR A 116 -10.89 -5.11 5.09
CA THR A 116 -11.55 -5.87 4.02
C THR A 116 -10.53 -6.70 3.23
N PHE A 117 -9.33 -6.18 2.96
CA PHE A 117 -8.30 -6.93 2.25
C PHE A 117 -7.82 -8.15 3.05
N GLY A 118 -7.47 -7.96 4.32
CA GLY A 118 -7.10 -9.07 5.19
C GLY A 118 -8.19 -10.14 5.27
N LYS A 119 -9.46 -9.71 5.37
CA LYS A 119 -10.60 -10.63 5.33
C LYS A 119 -10.69 -11.39 4.00
N HIS A 120 -10.48 -10.71 2.85
CA HIS A 120 -10.51 -11.35 1.54
C HIS A 120 -9.41 -12.42 1.39
N TRP A 121 -8.17 -12.15 1.84
CA TRP A 121 -7.09 -13.12 1.79
C TRP A 121 -7.38 -14.36 2.63
N ALA A 122 -7.81 -14.16 3.86
CA ALA A 122 -8.16 -15.26 4.74
C ALA A 122 -9.34 -16.08 4.20
N GLN A 123 -10.40 -15.41 3.72
CA GLN A 123 -11.57 -16.05 3.15
C GLN A 123 -11.21 -16.83 1.87
N TYR A 124 -10.38 -16.26 1.00
CA TYR A 124 -9.89 -16.94 -0.20
C TYR A 124 -9.21 -18.27 0.13
N LEU A 125 -8.29 -18.27 1.10
CA LEU A 125 -7.60 -19.49 1.51
C LEU A 125 -8.56 -20.55 2.06
N VAL A 126 -9.57 -20.13 2.80
CA VAL A 126 -10.61 -21.02 3.35
C VAL A 126 -11.53 -21.55 2.25
N ASP A 127 -12.07 -20.68 1.39
CA ASP A 127 -13.04 -21.05 0.35
C ASP A 127 -12.45 -21.98 -0.71
N LYS A 128 -11.16 -21.80 -1.02
CA LYS A 128 -10.41 -22.70 -1.91
C LYS A 128 -9.97 -24.00 -1.23
N GLY A 129 -10.25 -24.17 0.08
CA GLY A 129 -9.85 -25.34 0.84
C GLY A 129 -8.32 -25.47 1.05
N LEU A 130 -7.60 -24.35 0.95
CA LEU A 130 -6.14 -24.31 1.06
C LEU A 130 -5.66 -24.32 2.52
N VAL A 131 -6.53 -23.89 3.44
CA VAL A 131 -6.31 -23.96 4.90
C VAL A 131 -7.57 -24.46 5.61
N LYS A 132 -7.38 -25.10 6.76
CA LYS A 132 -8.45 -25.66 7.60
C LYS A 132 -8.10 -25.56 9.09
N LYS A 133 -9.02 -25.92 9.94
CA LYS A 133 -8.83 -25.96 11.41
C LYS A 133 -7.53 -26.66 11.79
N GLY A 134 -6.73 -26.00 12.62
CA GLY A 134 -5.45 -26.51 13.14
C GLY A 134 -4.25 -26.22 12.23
N ASP A 135 -4.47 -25.67 11.04
CA ASP A 135 -3.38 -25.24 10.18
C ASP A 135 -2.71 -23.97 10.71
N PHE A 136 -1.48 -23.77 10.27
CA PHE A 136 -0.66 -22.61 10.65
C PHE A 136 -0.30 -21.79 9.40
N VAL A 137 -0.58 -20.50 9.46
CA VAL A 137 -0.32 -19.53 8.38
C VAL A 137 0.79 -18.58 8.81
N TRP A 138 1.74 -18.34 7.94
CA TRP A 138 2.80 -17.37 8.16
C TRP A 138 2.48 -16.05 7.45
N MET A 139 2.71 -14.93 8.16
CA MET A 139 2.39 -13.60 7.67
C MET A 139 3.60 -12.65 7.81
N PRO A 140 4.53 -12.63 6.83
CA PRO A 140 5.61 -11.66 6.80
C PRO A 140 5.06 -10.25 6.51
N VAL A 141 5.58 -9.24 7.24
CA VAL A 141 5.23 -7.82 7.11
C VAL A 141 6.48 -6.95 7.05
N GLU A 142 6.47 -5.92 6.21
CA GLU A 142 7.63 -5.03 6.08
C GLU A 142 7.87 -4.20 7.36
N VAL A 143 6.79 -3.59 7.90
CA VAL A 143 6.87 -2.74 9.09
C VAL A 143 5.86 -3.20 10.14
N PRO A 144 6.30 -3.95 11.16
CA PRO A 144 5.42 -4.37 12.25
C PRO A 144 4.78 -3.18 12.97
N GLY A 145 3.48 -3.28 13.24
CA GLY A 145 2.72 -2.23 13.92
C GLY A 145 2.27 -1.07 13.04
N ALA A 146 2.67 -1.03 11.76
CA ALA A 146 2.11 -0.07 10.80
C ALA A 146 0.60 -0.27 10.65
N THR A 147 -0.13 0.82 10.45
CA THR A 147 -1.61 0.84 10.39
C THR A 147 -2.15 -0.20 9.41
N TYR A 148 -1.54 -0.34 8.22
CA TYR A 148 -1.99 -1.29 7.21
C TYR A 148 -1.94 -2.73 7.71
N GLY A 149 -0.80 -3.17 8.26
CA GLY A 149 -0.64 -4.55 8.75
C GLY A 149 -1.54 -4.88 9.96
N VAL A 150 -1.75 -3.90 10.86
CA VAL A 150 -2.67 -4.05 12.01
C VAL A 150 -4.12 -4.23 11.54
N GLN A 151 -4.55 -3.45 10.55
CA GLN A 151 -5.90 -3.53 9.98
C GLN A 151 -6.09 -4.82 9.16
N GLU A 152 -5.09 -5.22 8.40
CA GLU A 152 -5.10 -6.50 7.66
C GLU A 152 -5.21 -7.68 8.63
N GLU A 153 -4.43 -7.67 9.71
CA GLU A 153 -4.53 -8.68 10.77
C GLU A 153 -5.92 -8.73 11.39
N GLU A 154 -6.57 -7.60 11.66
CA GLU A 154 -7.94 -7.53 12.16
C GLU A 154 -8.89 -8.29 11.22
N GLY A 155 -8.80 -8.05 9.92
CA GLY A 155 -9.57 -8.73 8.89
C GLY A 155 -9.31 -10.24 8.87
N ILE A 156 -8.04 -10.65 8.86
CA ILE A 156 -7.62 -12.05 8.87
C ILE A 156 -8.13 -12.77 10.12
N LYS A 157 -7.94 -12.16 11.29
CA LYS A 157 -8.38 -12.70 12.58
C LYS A 157 -9.89 -12.93 12.64
N SER A 158 -10.68 -12.06 11.99
CA SER A 158 -12.13 -12.21 11.93
C SER A 158 -12.57 -13.51 11.23
N VAL A 159 -11.76 -14.03 10.31
CA VAL A 159 -12.01 -15.29 9.57
C VAL A 159 -11.33 -16.47 10.26
N PHE A 160 -10.04 -16.37 10.57
CA PHE A 160 -9.26 -17.48 11.10
C PHE A 160 -9.60 -17.84 12.54
N GLY A 161 -9.93 -16.83 13.37
CA GLY A 161 -10.23 -17.03 14.79
C GLY A 161 -11.35 -18.05 15.02
N PRO A 162 -12.55 -17.87 14.44
CA PRO A 162 -13.67 -18.82 14.60
C PRO A 162 -13.37 -20.23 14.07
N LEU A 163 -12.46 -20.34 13.09
CA LEU A 163 -12.09 -21.62 12.47
C LEU A 163 -10.96 -22.34 13.20
N GLY A 164 -10.31 -21.69 14.18
CA GLY A 164 -9.16 -22.28 14.89
C GLY A 164 -7.93 -22.45 14.01
N ILE A 165 -7.74 -21.55 13.03
CA ILE A 165 -6.51 -21.43 12.23
C ILE A 165 -5.59 -20.50 12.99
N THR A 166 -4.33 -20.90 13.15
CA THR A 166 -3.31 -20.13 13.87
C THR A 166 -2.37 -19.42 12.89
N TYR A 167 -1.73 -18.33 13.33
CA TYR A 167 -0.79 -17.60 12.49
C TYR A 167 0.33 -16.94 13.31
N GLU A 168 1.37 -16.51 12.62
CA GLU A 168 2.48 -15.75 13.16
C GLU A 168 2.84 -14.61 12.20
N ILE A 169 2.98 -13.41 12.73
CA ILE A 169 3.49 -12.24 12.01
C ILE A 169 4.96 -12.07 12.32
N THR A 170 5.79 -11.90 11.26
CA THR A 170 7.23 -11.65 11.41
C THR A 170 7.66 -10.45 10.60
N GLU A 171 8.64 -9.71 11.10
CA GLU A 171 9.23 -8.58 10.40
C GLU A 171 10.08 -9.02 9.22
N ALA A 172 9.90 -8.36 8.07
CA ALA A 172 10.65 -8.58 6.84
C ALA A 172 11.51 -7.38 6.40
N THR A 173 11.23 -6.16 6.87
CA THR A 173 11.87 -4.88 6.54
C THR A 173 11.45 -4.25 5.21
N LEU A 174 12.09 -3.11 4.85
CA LEU A 174 11.85 -2.33 3.62
C LEU A 174 12.99 -2.46 2.59
N ASP A 175 14.02 -3.27 2.86
CA ASP A 175 15.08 -3.58 1.92
C ASP A 175 14.86 -4.94 1.29
N GLN A 176 14.79 -5.00 -0.04
CA GLN A 176 14.45 -6.23 -0.76
C GLN A 176 15.41 -7.39 -0.50
N ALA A 177 16.72 -7.13 -0.40
CA ALA A 177 17.68 -8.18 -0.15
C ALA A 177 17.53 -8.76 1.25
N GLU A 178 17.30 -7.89 2.23
CA GLU A 178 17.05 -8.27 3.61
C GLU A 178 15.71 -9.01 3.76
N VAL A 179 14.65 -8.57 3.06
CA VAL A 179 13.35 -9.28 2.99
C VAL A 179 13.57 -10.73 2.55
N ILE A 180 14.29 -10.93 1.44
CA ILE A 180 14.56 -12.28 0.92
C ILE A 180 15.32 -13.10 1.97
N ASN A 181 16.38 -12.57 2.56
CA ASN A 181 17.19 -13.27 3.55
C ASN A 181 16.36 -13.71 4.77
N ARG A 182 15.59 -12.81 5.36
CA ARG A 182 14.74 -13.12 6.53
C ARG A 182 13.66 -14.15 6.19
N MET A 183 13.05 -14.03 5.01
CA MET A 183 12.04 -14.98 4.57
C MET A 183 12.65 -16.38 4.29
N VAL A 184 13.84 -16.45 3.72
CA VAL A 184 14.61 -17.72 3.52
C VAL A 184 14.94 -18.36 4.86
N ASP A 185 15.47 -17.60 5.81
CA ASP A 185 15.81 -18.09 7.15
C ASP A 185 14.58 -18.65 7.87
N TYR A 186 13.47 -17.90 7.83
CA TYR A 186 12.23 -18.33 8.46
C TYR A 186 11.70 -19.63 7.85
N LEU A 187 11.61 -19.74 6.52
CA LEU A 187 11.08 -20.91 5.84
C LEU A 187 12.05 -22.10 5.96
N THR A 188 13.35 -21.88 5.97
CA THR A 188 14.34 -22.96 6.22
C THR A 188 14.05 -23.65 7.55
N ALA A 189 13.74 -22.88 8.59
CA ALA A 189 13.44 -23.40 9.92
C ALA A 189 11.99 -23.93 10.08
N ASN A 190 11.03 -23.39 9.33
CA ASN A 190 9.60 -23.53 9.65
C ASN A 190 8.72 -24.10 8.53
N LYS A 191 9.24 -24.33 7.30
CA LYS A 191 8.40 -24.72 6.15
C LYS A 191 7.52 -25.94 6.40
N ALA A 192 7.95 -26.87 7.25
CA ALA A 192 7.18 -28.09 7.55
C ALA A 192 5.85 -27.80 8.27
N LYS A 193 5.77 -26.71 9.05
CA LYS A 193 4.55 -26.30 9.75
C LYS A 193 3.69 -25.32 8.95
N VAL A 194 4.30 -24.54 8.01
CA VAL A 194 3.59 -23.49 7.26
C VAL A 194 2.68 -24.12 6.21
N LYS A 195 1.37 -23.86 6.31
CA LYS A 195 0.36 -24.36 5.37
C LYS A 195 0.00 -23.36 4.31
N ALA A 196 0.08 -22.06 4.62
CA ALA A 196 -0.10 -20.97 3.68
C ALA A 196 0.70 -19.75 4.13
N ILE A 197 0.87 -18.79 3.22
CA ILE A 197 1.52 -17.50 3.48
C ILE A 197 0.56 -16.39 3.09
N ILE A 198 0.45 -15.36 3.93
CA ILE A 198 -0.20 -14.09 3.58
C ILE A 198 0.86 -12.99 3.64
N GLY A 199 1.25 -12.44 2.48
CA GLY A 199 2.19 -11.31 2.41
C GLY A 199 1.50 -10.01 2.77
N LEU A 200 1.81 -9.46 3.96
CA LEU A 200 1.25 -8.20 4.44
C LEU A 200 2.02 -6.99 3.89
N GLY A 201 2.44 -7.06 2.64
CA GLY A 201 3.12 -6.02 1.89
C GLY A 201 3.47 -6.49 0.49
N ASP A 202 3.67 -5.54 -0.42
CA ASP A 202 3.96 -5.86 -1.82
C ASP A 202 5.37 -6.41 -2.00
N LEU A 203 6.34 -5.89 -1.22
CA LEU A 203 7.73 -6.31 -1.29
C LEU A 203 7.91 -7.76 -0.84
N VAL A 204 7.23 -8.18 0.24
CA VAL A 204 7.26 -9.57 0.71
C VAL A 204 6.55 -10.51 -0.27
N THR A 205 5.39 -10.10 -0.83
CA THR A 205 4.65 -10.91 -1.81
C THR A 205 5.45 -11.08 -3.11
N GLY A 206 6.03 -10.00 -3.64
CA GLY A 206 6.84 -10.01 -4.87
C GLY A 206 8.23 -10.62 -4.71
N SER A 207 8.59 -11.12 -3.52
CA SER A 207 9.84 -11.83 -3.27
C SER A 207 9.67 -13.35 -3.20
N ILE A 208 8.44 -13.87 -3.24
CA ILE A 208 8.11 -15.27 -2.98
C ILE A 208 8.88 -16.23 -3.88
N LYS A 209 8.93 -15.98 -5.19
CA LYS A 209 9.68 -16.86 -6.11
C LYS A 209 11.14 -16.96 -5.70
N ARG A 210 11.80 -15.81 -5.45
CA ARG A 210 13.22 -15.77 -5.07
C ARG A 210 13.48 -16.51 -3.78
N VAL A 211 12.56 -16.41 -2.83
CA VAL A 211 12.62 -17.14 -1.55
C VAL A 211 12.39 -18.63 -1.76
N PHE A 212 11.34 -19.02 -2.49
CA PHE A 212 10.99 -20.42 -2.73
C PHE A 212 12.07 -21.16 -3.49
N ASP A 213 12.67 -20.52 -4.51
CA ASP A 213 13.79 -21.11 -5.26
C ASP A 213 14.98 -21.44 -4.33
N GLN A 214 15.29 -20.59 -3.34
CA GLN A 214 16.40 -20.82 -2.41
C GLN A 214 16.11 -21.91 -1.38
N VAL A 215 14.86 -22.06 -0.93
CA VAL A 215 14.48 -23.08 0.08
C VAL A 215 13.93 -24.37 -0.55
N GLY A 216 13.91 -24.42 -1.89
CA GLY A 216 13.49 -25.61 -2.66
C GLY A 216 11.99 -25.87 -2.61
N ILE A 217 11.16 -24.83 -2.55
CA ILE A 217 9.69 -24.90 -2.62
C ILE A 217 9.25 -24.63 -4.06
N LYS A 218 8.39 -25.49 -4.61
CA LYS A 218 7.88 -25.34 -5.97
C LYS A 218 6.60 -24.49 -6.00
N PRO A 219 6.25 -23.90 -7.17
CA PRO A 219 4.97 -23.22 -7.33
C PRO A 219 3.80 -24.09 -6.88
N GLY A 220 2.92 -23.53 -6.04
CA GLY A 220 1.73 -24.22 -5.54
C GLY A 220 1.94 -25.19 -4.37
N GLU A 221 3.17 -25.48 -3.92
CA GLU A 221 3.40 -26.34 -2.75
C GLU A 221 2.93 -25.68 -1.45
N ILE A 222 3.17 -24.39 -1.29
CA ILE A 222 2.63 -23.58 -0.20
C ILE A 222 1.78 -22.48 -0.84
N PRO A 223 0.46 -22.44 -0.60
CA PRO A 223 -0.39 -21.37 -1.09
C PRO A 223 0.03 -20.01 -0.55
N VAL A 224 0.04 -19.01 -1.42
CA VAL A 224 0.41 -17.64 -1.08
C VAL A 224 -0.67 -16.67 -1.58
N VAL A 225 -1.07 -15.73 -0.76
CA VAL A 225 -1.89 -14.57 -1.12
C VAL A 225 -1.28 -13.32 -0.49
N GLY A 226 -1.63 -12.15 -0.97
CA GLY A 226 -1.12 -10.91 -0.40
C GLY A 226 -1.30 -9.71 -1.32
N TRP A 227 -0.50 -8.68 -1.13
CA TRP A 227 -0.48 -7.53 -2.02
C TRP A 227 -0.02 -7.88 -3.43
N GLY A 228 -0.46 -7.10 -4.42
CA GLY A 228 -0.25 -7.37 -5.83
C GLY A 228 -0.14 -6.11 -6.68
N ASN A 229 0.66 -5.13 -6.25
CA ASN A 229 0.71 -3.80 -6.83
C ASN A 229 1.97 -3.52 -7.67
N SER A 230 2.81 -4.51 -7.91
CA SER A 230 4.04 -4.38 -8.70
C SER A 230 4.15 -5.43 -9.79
N LEU A 231 5.08 -5.23 -10.76
CA LEU A 231 5.40 -6.24 -11.76
C LEU A 231 5.91 -7.53 -11.13
N ASP A 232 6.69 -7.43 -10.04
CA ASP A 232 7.16 -8.61 -9.33
C ASP A 232 5.97 -9.46 -8.88
N THR A 233 4.99 -8.87 -8.21
CA THR A 233 3.82 -9.60 -7.70
C THR A 233 2.92 -10.13 -8.80
N THR A 234 2.66 -9.38 -9.88
CA THR A 234 1.86 -9.89 -11.01
C THR A 234 2.54 -11.07 -11.70
N GLN A 235 3.87 -11.03 -11.86
CA GLN A 235 4.64 -12.13 -12.40
C GLN A 235 4.64 -13.37 -11.48
N GLU A 236 4.67 -13.18 -10.16
CA GLU A 236 4.54 -14.27 -9.18
C GLU A 236 3.18 -14.99 -9.33
N VAL A 237 2.10 -14.23 -9.53
CA VAL A 237 0.75 -14.79 -9.78
C VAL A 237 0.70 -15.51 -11.13
N LEU A 238 1.21 -14.91 -12.21
CA LEU A 238 1.25 -15.52 -13.55
C LEU A 238 2.05 -16.83 -13.57
N ASN A 239 3.15 -16.89 -12.80
CA ASN A 239 4.02 -18.05 -12.71
C ASN A 239 3.54 -19.09 -11.66
N GLY A 240 2.48 -18.81 -10.92
CA GLY A 240 1.85 -19.74 -9.96
C GLY A 240 2.56 -19.87 -8.62
N TYR A 241 3.46 -18.94 -8.28
CA TYR A 241 4.06 -18.84 -6.95
C TYR A 241 3.12 -18.16 -5.94
N VAL A 242 2.31 -17.22 -6.41
CA VAL A 242 1.25 -16.55 -5.64
C VAL A 242 -0.10 -16.93 -6.23
N ASN A 243 -1.05 -17.32 -5.39
CA ASN A 243 -2.39 -17.75 -5.81
C ASN A 243 -3.28 -16.57 -6.18
N ALA A 244 -3.22 -15.50 -5.40
CA ALA A 244 -3.99 -14.29 -5.66
C ALA A 244 -3.27 -13.05 -5.11
N GLY A 245 -3.32 -11.96 -5.87
CA GLY A 245 -2.78 -10.65 -5.52
C GLY A 245 -3.89 -9.63 -5.28
N GLN A 246 -3.70 -8.76 -4.29
CA GLN A 246 -4.61 -7.65 -3.99
C GLN A 246 -4.16 -6.40 -4.73
N TRP A 247 -4.93 -5.99 -5.73
CA TRP A 247 -4.70 -4.75 -6.48
C TRP A 247 -5.26 -3.55 -5.74
N GLN A 248 -4.49 -2.46 -5.66
CA GLN A 248 -4.91 -1.18 -5.10
C GLN A 248 -4.89 -0.05 -6.14
N ASP A 249 -4.26 -0.27 -7.30
CA ASP A 249 -3.98 0.76 -8.31
C ASP A 249 -3.11 1.91 -7.78
N PRO A 250 -1.81 1.68 -7.58
CA PRO A 250 -0.92 2.69 -7.01
C PRO A 250 -0.85 3.99 -7.82
N GLN A 251 -0.89 3.91 -9.16
CA GLN A 251 -0.86 5.10 -10.03
C GLN A 251 -2.14 5.92 -9.87
N ALA A 252 -3.30 5.29 -10.00
CA ALA A 252 -4.58 5.98 -9.84
C ALA A 252 -4.76 6.53 -8.42
N THR A 253 -4.30 5.81 -7.40
CA THR A 253 -4.37 6.26 -6.00
C THR A 253 -3.68 7.62 -5.81
N SER A 254 -2.44 7.78 -6.27
CA SER A 254 -1.73 9.07 -6.18
C SER A 254 -2.38 10.15 -7.05
N TYR A 255 -2.78 9.82 -8.27
CA TYR A 255 -3.44 10.75 -9.18
C TYR A 255 -4.74 11.29 -8.59
N VAL A 256 -5.58 10.42 -8.06
CA VAL A 256 -6.87 10.78 -7.44
C VAL A 256 -6.66 11.58 -6.15
N ALA A 257 -5.70 11.21 -5.31
CA ALA A 257 -5.40 11.94 -4.09
C ALA A 257 -5.02 13.40 -4.38
N LEU A 258 -4.15 13.63 -5.37
CA LEU A 258 -3.80 14.99 -5.82
C LEU A 258 -4.99 15.73 -6.45
N SER A 259 -5.85 15.01 -7.18
CA SER A 259 -7.07 15.60 -7.75
C SER A 259 -8.03 16.07 -6.66
N LEU A 260 -8.21 15.28 -5.58
CA LEU A 260 -9.02 15.70 -4.42
C LEU A 260 -8.39 16.88 -3.68
N ALA A 261 -7.06 16.91 -3.52
CA ALA A 261 -6.37 18.05 -2.93
C ALA A 261 -6.58 19.33 -3.77
N ASN A 262 -6.48 19.23 -5.09
CA ASN A 262 -6.69 20.35 -6.00
C ASN A 262 -8.15 20.83 -6.00
N MET A 263 -9.11 19.93 -5.95
CA MET A 263 -10.53 20.24 -5.83
C MET A 263 -10.80 21.03 -4.54
N ALA A 264 -10.24 20.57 -3.42
CA ALA A 264 -10.36 21.26 -2.13
C ALA A 264 -9.69 22.64 -2.14
N ALA A 265 -8.50 22.78 -2.75
CA ALA A 265 -7.80 24.04 -2.95
C ALA A 265 -8.57 25.02 -3.88
N GLY A 266 -9.47 24.49 -4.71
CA GLY A 266 -10.40 25.26 -5.53
C GLY A 266 -11.71 25.65 -4.83
N GLY A 267 -11.85 25.36 -3.51
CA GLY A 267 -13.03 25.68 -2.72
C GLY A 267 -14.13 24.62 -2.74
N ILE A 268 -13.86 23.42 -3.28
CA ILE A 268 -14.79 22.28 -3.29
C ILE A 268 -14.18 21.15 -2.43
N PRO A 269 -14.36 21.17 -1.09
CA PRO A 269 -13.80 20.15 -0.22
C PRO A 269 -14.44 18.78 -0.50
N PRO A 270 -13.66 17.70 -0.56
CA PRO A 270 -14.21 16.36 -0.72
C PRO A 270 -15.00 15.95 0.52
N GLY A 271 -16.21 15.44 0.30
CA GLY A 271 -17.08 14.90 1.36
C GLY A 271 -17.13 13.37 1.38
N PHE A 272 -16.13 12.70 0.77
CA PHE A 272 -16.09 11.26 0.59
C PHE A 272 -14.65 10.73 0.54
N ASN A 273 -14.49 9.44 0.82
CA ASN A 273 -13.26 8.70 0.57
C ASN A 273 -13.38 7.92 -0.74
N VAL A 274 -12.25 7.65 -1.39
CA VAL A 274 -12.17 6.77 -2.55
C VAL A 274 -11.53 5.46 -2.11
N ILE A 275 -12.32 4.39 -2.06
CA ILE A 275 -11.84 3.06 -1.71
C ILE A 275 -11.57 2.30 -3.00
N THR A 276 -10.35 1.81 -3.13
CA THR A 276 -9.85 1.06 -4.28
C THR A 276 -9.54 -0.38 -3.87
N GLY A 277 -9.53 -1.29 -4.82
CA GLY A 277 -9.03 -2.63 -4.60
C GLY A 277 -9.83 -3.72 -5.31
N ALA A 278 -9.09 -4.72 -5.77
CA ALA A 278 -9.62 -5.95 -6.34
C ALA A 278 -8.67 -7.11 -6.06
N LEU A 279 -9.20 -8.27 -5.72
CA LEU A 279 -8.40 -9.50 -5.66
C LEU A 279 -8.36 -10.10 -7.06
N TYR A 280 -7.17 -10.43 -7.55
CA TYR A 280 -6.98 -11.06 -8.85
C TYR A 280 -6.24 -12.39 -8.74
N GLU A 281 -6.58 -13.31 -9.62
CA GLU A 281 -5.94 -14.62 -9.78
C GLU A 281 -5.19 -14.68 -11.13
N LYS A 282 -4.59 -15.82 -11.41
CA LYS A 282 -3.75 -16.03 -12.63
C LYS A 282 -4.45 -15.69 -13.94
N ASP A 283 -5.72 -15.97 -14.06
CA ASP A 283 -6.52 -15.72 -15.27
C ASP A 283 -6.71 -14.22 -15.57
N THR A 284 -6.69 -13.37 -14.55
CA THR A 284 -6.86 -11.92 -14.65
C THR A 284 -5.55 -11.13 -14.43
N ALA A 285 -4.51 -11.74 -13.89
CA ALA A 285 -3.23 -11.08 -13.58
C ALA A 285 -2.58 -10.38 -14.78
N GLY A 286 -2.78 -10.89 -16.00
CA GLY A 286 -2.27 -10.27 -17.23
C GLY A 286 -2.80 -8.87 -17.52
N VAL A 287 -3.96 -8.50 -16.97
CA VAL A 287 -4.50 -7.13 -17.09
C VAL A 287 -3.64 -6.17 -16.27
N TYR A 288 -3.36 -6.52 -15.02
CA TYR A 288 -2.58 -5.69 -14.10
C TYR A 288 -1.11 -5.62 -14.51
N ASP A 289 -0.54 -6.72 -15.01
CA ASP A 289 0.81 -6.76 -15.58
C ASP A 289 0.97 -5.76 -16.74
N LYS A 290 -0.01 -5.66 -17.64
CA LYS A 290 -0.01 -4.68 -18.73
C LYS A 290 -0.09 -3.24 -18.22
N ILE A 291 -0.95 -2.97 -17.22
CA ILE A 291 -1.07 -1.63 -16.62
C ILE A 291 0.28 -1.21 -16.03
N LEU A 292 0.93 -2.10 -15.27
CA LEU A 292 2.21 -1.82 -14.61
C LEU A 292 3.38 -1.69 -15.60
N SER A 293 3.38 -2.50 -16.68
CA SER A 293 4.44 -2.46 -17.70
C SER A 293 4.26 -1.34 -18.72
N GLY A 294 3.12 -0.65 -18.72
CA GLY A 294 2.81 0.41 -19.69
C GLY A 294 2.62 -0.10 -21.14
N LYS A 295 2.20 -1.36 -21.33
CA LYS A 295 2.02 -2.02 -22.62
C LYS A 295 0.57 -2.11 -23.03
#